data_956d8a90f75285ddad4e7304ec09dbe8
#
_entry.id   956d8a90f75285ddad4e7304ec09dbe8
#
_cell.length_a   1.000
_cell.length_b   1.000
_cell.length_c   1.000
_cell.angle_alpha   90.00
_cell.angle_beta   90.00
_cell.angle_gamma   90.00
#
_symmetry.space_group_name_H-M   'P 1'
#
loop_
_entity.id
_entity.type
_entity.pdbx_description
1 polymer ?
#
loop_
_entity_poly.entity_id
_entity_poly.type
_entity_poly.pdbx_seq_one_letter_code
_entity_poly.pdbx_strand_id
1 'polypeptide(L)'
;MKELLLKYGCNPNQSKARIYSKIGELPIEVLNGRPGYINFLDAFNSWQLVKELKEATGLPAAASFKHVSPAGAAVGLPMSDVLKKIYYVDDLALTPLATAYARARGADRMSSYGDFVALSDICDKETAAMLAREVSDGVIAPGYTEEALEILKTKRKGTYNIIKIDPSYIPEIQETKDVFGITCLLYTSPSP
;
A
#
# COMPACT_ATOMS: atom_id res chain seq x y z
N MET A 1 11.42 16.52 0.27
CA MET A 1 10.41 17.29 -0.50
C MET A 1 9.25 17.63 0.42
N LYS A 2 8.86 18.92 0.51
CA LYS A 2 7.80 19.34 1.47
C LYS A 2 6.38 19.13 0.96
N GLU A 3 6.17 19.11 -0.34
CA GLU A 3 4.86 18.91 -0.95
C GLU A 3 4.96 18.19 -2.29
N LEU A 4 3.88 17.54 -2.70
CA LEU A 4 3.71 16.89 -3.99
C LEU A 4 2.38 17.36 -4.60
N LEU A 5 2.45 17.90 -5.81
CA LEU A 5 1.26 18.28 -6.58
C LEU A 5 0.60 17.03 -7.16
N LEU A 6 -0.71 16.92 -6.99
CA LEU A 6 -1.53 15.86 -7.53
C LEU A 6 -2.14 16.26 -8.86
N LYS A 7 -2.52 15.27 -9.65
CA LYS A 7 -3.22 15.53 -10.92
C LYS A 7 -4.55 16.25 -10.69
N TYR A 8 -5.31 15.81 -9.67
CA TYR A 8 -6.57 16.39 -9.18
C TYR A 8 -6.87 15.83 -7.78
N GLY A 9 -7.90 16.32 -7.12
CA GLY A 9 -8.40 15.81 -5.84
C GLY A 9 -9.23 14.54 -5.98
N CYS A 10 -10.42 14.48 -5.37
CA CYS A 10 -11.33 13.34 -5.53
C CYS A 10 -11.90 13.27 -6.95
N ASN A 11 -12.12 14.42 -7.58
CA ASN A 11 -12.70 14.55 -8.92
C ASN A 11 -11.79 15.35 -9.84
N PRO A 12 -11.85 15.12 -11.17
CA PRO A 12 -11.00 15.81 -12.16
C PRO A 12 -11.10 17.34 -12.17
N ASN A 13 -12.22 17.88 -11.74
CA ASN A 13 -12.43 19.35 -11.66
C ASN A 13 -11.76 20.00 -10.43
N GLN A 14 -11.29 19.22 -9.47
CA GLN A 14 -10.56 19.71 -8.30
C GLN A 14 -9.06 19.88 -8.66
N SER A 15 -8.76 20.90 -9.47
CA SER A 15 -7.37 21.24 -9.82
C SER A 15 -6.61 21.83 -8.61
N LYS A 16 -5.27 21.84 -8.71
CA LYS A 16 -4.36 22.31 -7.64
C LYS A 16 -4.38 21.50 -6.35
N ALA A 17 -4.83 20.24 -6.41
CA ALA A 17 -4.72 19.31 -5.29
C ALA A 17 -3.25 18.99 -4.99
N ARG A 18 -2.90 18.84 -3.72
CA ARG A 18 -1.56 18.49 -3.27
C ARG A 18 -1.60 17.72 -1.96
N ILE A 19 -0.55 16.95 -1.72
CA ILE A 19 -0.22 16.45 -0.39
C ILE A 19 1.01 17.17 0.12
N TYR A 20 1.07 17.42 1.41
CA TYR A 20 2.22 18.07 2.05
C TYR A 20 2.32 17.63 3.51
N SER A 21 3.52 17.75 4.07
CA SER A 21 3.73 17.59 5.50
C SER A 21 3.64 18.95 6.18
N LYS A 22 2.93 19.02 7.31
CA LYS A 22 2.90 20.21 8.17
C LYS A 22 4.26 20.43 8.84
N ILE A 23 4.98 19.33 9.12
CA ILE A 23 6.27 19.31 9.80
C ILE A 23 7.29 18.56 8.95
N GLY A 24 8.36 19.23 8.55
CA GLY A 24 9.46 18.60 7.84
C GLY A 24 9.17 18.25 6.37
N GLU A 25 9.79 17.18 5.91
CA GLU A 25 9.62 16.64 4.56
C GLU A 25 8.55 15.53 4.52
N LEU A 26 8.02 15.27 3.32
CA LEU A 26 7.17 14.11 3.11
C LEU A 26 7.96 12.82 3.34
N PRO A 27 7.44 11.87 4.14
CA PRO A 27 8.12 10.62 4.41
C PRO A 27 8.00 9.60 3.26
N ILE A 28 7.73 10.08 2.06
CA ILE A 28 7.51 9.25 0.88
C ILE A 28 8.26 9.75 -0.34
N GLU A 29 8.52 8.82 -1.26
CA GLU A 29 9.03 9.07 -2.59
C GLU A 29 8.18 8.30 -3.62
N VAL A 30 7.71 8.97 -4.67
CA VAL A 30 7.04 8.31 -5.80
C VAL A 30 8.09 7.88 -6.81
N LEU A 31 8.36 6.57 -6.86
CA LEU A 31 9.37 5.98 -7.73
C LEU A 31 8.87 5.78 -9.16
N ASN A 32 7.57 5.64 -9.34
CA ASN A 32 6.92 5.49 -10.64
C ASN A 32 5.44 5.87 -10.59
N GLY A 33 4.88 6.26 -11.74
CA GLY A 33 3.47 6.60 -11.86
C GLY A 33 3.15 8.03 -11.42
N ARG A 34 1.86 8.31 -11.27
CA ARG A 34 1.32 9.60 -10.80
C ARG A 34 0.11 9.34 -9.91
N PRO A 35 0.31 8.96 -8.65
CA PRO A 35 -0.77 8.67 -7.72
C PRO A 35 -1.71 9.87 -7.55
N GLY A 36 -3.01 9.61 -7.56
CA GLY A 36 -4.03 10.60 -7.25
C GLY A 36 -4.34 10.64 -5.75
N TYR A 37 -5.26 11.52 -5.36
CA TYR A 37 -5.66 11.72 -3.97
C TYR A 37 -6.12 10.40 -3.30
N ILE A 38 -7.03 9.66 -3.95
CA ILE A 38 -7.55 8.38 -3.41
C ILE A 38 -6.44 7.33 -3.30
N ASN A 39 -5.50 7.29 -4.27
CA ASN A 39 -4.37 6.37 -4.18
C ASN A 39 -3.50 6.64 -2.95
N PHE A 40 -3.29 7.91 -2.57
CA PHE A 40 -2.56 8.24 -1.35
C PHE A 40 -3.34 7.93 -0.07
N LEU A 41 -4.67 8.09 -0.07
CA LEU A 41 -5.49 7.65 1.05
C LEU A 41 -5.39 6.13 1.26
N ASP A 42 -5.51 5.35 0.17
CA ASP A 42 -5.33 3.90 0.22
C ASP A 42 -3.90 3.54 0.69
N ALA A 43 -2.87 4.19 0.12
CA ALA A 43 -1.48 3.94 0.46
C ALA A 43 -1.17 4.17 1.95
N PHE A 44 -1.60 5.31 2.50
CA PHE A 44 -1.26 5.66 3.88
C PHE A 44 -2.05 4.83 4.90
N ASN A 45 -3.34 4.61 4.68
CA ASN A 45 -4.15 3.78 5.56
C ASN A 45 -3.70 2.31 5.53
N SER A 46 -3.36 1.79 4.35
CA SER A 46 -2.85 0.42 4.23
C SER A 46 -1.44 0.28 4.83
N TRP A 47 -0.58 1.30 4.69
CA TRP A 47 0.74 1.31 5.32
C TRP A 47 0.65 1.27 6.84
N GLN A 48 -0.21 2.08 7.44
CA GLN A 48 -0.44 2.05 8.88
C GLN A 48 -0.80 0.65 9.34
N LEU A 49 -1.77 0.01 8.68
CA LEU A 49 -2.22 -1.34 9.03
C LEU A 49 -1.09 -2.38 8.95
N VAL A 50 -0.29 -2.40 7.88
CA VAL A 50 0.78 -3.42 7.75
C VAL A 50 1.94 -3.16 8.70
N LYS A 51 2.23 -1.90 9.03
CA LYS A 51 3.23 -1.53 10.03
C LYS A 51 2.84 -2.06 11.40
N GLU A 52 1.63 -1.77 11.86
CA GLU A 52 1.08 -2.25 13.13
C GLU A 52 1.01 -3.79 13.18
N LEU A 53 0.57 -4.42 12.09
CA LEU A 53 0.47 -5.88 11.99
C LEU A 53 1.85 -6.56 12.09
N LYS A 54 2.87 -5.97 11.45
CA LYS A 54 4.26 -6.44 11.58
C LYS A 54 4.80 -6.24 12.99
N GLU A 55 4.60 -5.07 13.58
CA GLU A 55 5.03 -4.78 14.96
C GLU A 55 4.42 -5.74 15.97
N ALA A 56 3.11 -6.04 15.82
CA ALA A 56 2.39 -6.94 16.71
C ALA A 56 2.79 -8.42 16.56
N THR A 57 3.17 -8.86 15.35
CA THR A 57 3.39 -10.29 15.06
C THR A 57 4.84 -10.68 14.85
N GLY A 58 5.70 -9.71 14.52
CA GLY A 58 7.08 -9.94 14.09
C GLY A 58 7.21 -10.56 12.69
N LEU A 59 6.11 -10.73 11.96
CA LEU A 59 6.07 -11.38 10.64
C LEU A 59 5.91 -10.34 9.51
N PRO A 60 6.43 -10.63 8.30
CA PRO A 60 6.10 -9.83 7.13
C PRO A 60 4.59 -9.76 6.92
N ALA A 61 4.08 -8.57 6.65
CA ALA A 61 2.66 -8.29 6.50
C ALA A 61 2.34 -7.61 5.17
N ALA A 62 1.15 -7.86 4.65
CA ALA A 62 0.62 -7.19 3.47
C ALA A 62 -0.86 -6.88 3.63
N ALA A 63 -1.32 -5.84 2.96
CA ALA A 63 -2.72 -5.48 2.89
C ALA A 63 -3.12 -5.11 1.45
N SER A 64 -4.37 -5.42 1.11
CA SER A 64 -5.05 -5.02 -0.11
C SER A 64 -6.13 -4.02 0.26
N PHE A 65 -6.02 -2.78 -0.26
CA PHE A 65 -6.94 -1.69 0.06
C PHE A 65 -7.72 -1.25 -1.17
N LYS A 66 -8.98 -0.92 -0.95
CA LYS A 66 -9.85 -0.35 -1.97
C LYS A 66 -10.78 0.68 -1.33
N HIS A 67 -10.80 1.89 -1.90
CA HIS A 67 -11.67 2.98 -1.40
C HIS A 67 -11.50 3.25 0.11
N VAL A 68 -10.24 3.35 0.54
CA VAL A 68 -9.83 3.64 1.94
C VAL A 68 -10.27 2.57 2.95
N SER A 69 -10.53 1.35 2.46
CA SER A 69 -10.93 0.22 3.31
C SER A 69 -10.12 -1.04 2.96
N PRO A 70 -9.77 -1.88 3.95
CA PRO A 70 -9.10 -3.13 3.68
C PRO A 70 -10.06 -4.13 3.04
N ALA A 71 -9.71 -4.62 1.84
CA ALA A 71 -10.31 -5.82 1.27
C ALA A 71 -9.74 -7.07 1.95
N GLY A 72 -8.51 -7.00 2.42
CA GLY A 72 -7.87 -8.03 3.22
C GLY A 72 -6.50 -7.60 3.73
N ALA A 73 -6.08 -8.19 4.84
CA ALA A 73 -4.74 -8.06 5.40
C ALA A 73 -4.28 -9.40 5.96
N ALA A 74 -2.99 -9.68 5.87
CA ALA A 74 -2.44 -10.95 6.36
C ALA A 74 -0.93 -10.86 6.63
N VAL A 75 -0.44 -11.84 7.38
CA VAL A 75 0.98 -12.06 7.63
C VAL A 75 1.50 -13.28 6.86
N GLY A 76 2.83 -13.34 6.70
CA GLY A 76 3.54 -14.33 5.91
C GLY A 76 3.61 -15.73 6.53
N LEU A 77 2.47 -16.29 6.95
CA LEU A 77 2.39 -17.66 7.44
C LEU A 77 2.31 -18.65 6.28
N PRO A 78 2.98 -19.81 6.36
CA PRO A 78 2.94 -20.83 5.32
C PRO A 78 1.51 -21.19 4.90
N MET A 79 1.33 -21.49 3.63
CA MET A 79 0.06 -21.94 3.06
C MET A 79 0.12 -23.41 2.69
N SER A 80 -0.99 -24.13 2.92
CA SER A 80 -1.17 -25.47 2.38
C SER A 80 -1.28 -25.43 0.85
N ASP A 81 -1.01 -26.56 0.20
CA ASP A 81 -1.13 -26.66 -1.26
C ASP A 81 -2.57 -26.42 -1.74
N VAL A 82 -3.55 -26.79 -0.93
CA VAL A 82 -4.97 -26.51 -1.20
C VAL A 82 -5.21 -25.00 -1.22
N LEU A 83 -4.68 -24.28 -0.24
CA LEU A 83 -4.85 -22.83 -0.15
C LEU A 83 -4.12 -22.09 -1.28
N LYS A 84 -2.91 -22.57 -1.67
CA LYS A 84 -2.19 -22.02 -2.82
C LYS A 84 -3.00 -22.13 -4.12
N LYS A 85 -3.66 -23.28 -4.34
CA LYS A 85 -4.55 -23.48 -5.51
C LYS A 85 -5.76 -22.56 -5.47
N ILE A 86 -6.41 -22.42 -4.31
CA ILE A 86 -7.57 -21.54 -4.12
C ILE A 86 -7.19 -20.08 -4.40
N TYR A 87 -5.97 -19.66 -4.04
CA TYR A 87 -5.48 -18.30 -4.26
C TYR A 87 -4.78 -18.13 -5.61
N TYR A 88 -4.70 -19.18 -6.45
CA TYR A 88 -4.07 -19.16 -7.77
C TYR A 88 -2.59 -18.77 -7.73
N VAL A 89 -1.86 -19.32 -6.76
CA VAL A 89 -0.43 -19.06 -6.55
C VAL A 89 0.40 -20.32 -6.40
N ASP A 90 -0.15 -21.46 -6.75
CA ASP A 90 0.50 -22.79 -6.67
C ASP A 90 1.66 -22.96 -7.65
N ASP A 91 1.72 -22.14 -8.70
CA ASP A 91 2.80 -22.06 -9.69
C ASP A 91 3.90 -21.05 -9.34
N LEU A 92 3.79 -20.37 -8.19
CA LEU A 92 4.73 -19.31 -7.79
C LEU A 92 5.66 -19.76 -6.67
N ALA A 93 6.92 -19.31 -6.75
CA ALA A 93 7.80 -19.29 -5.59
C ALA A 93 7.35 -18.18 -4.63
N LEU A 94 6.96 -18.53 -3.41
CA LEU A 94 6.43 -17.57 -2.45
C LEU A 94 7.43 -17.35 -1.31
N THR A 95 7.95 -16.14 -1.22
CA THR A 95 8.63 -15.66 -0.01
C THR A 95 7.62 -15.39 1.10
N PRO A 96 8.04 -15.18 2.35
CA PRO A 96 7.10 -14.80 3.41
C PRO A 96 6.28 -13.55 3.07
N LEU A 97 6.88 -12.56 2.41
CA LEU A 97 6.19 -11.34 2.00
C LEU A 97 5.19 -11.60 0.86
N ALA A 98 5.59 -12.37 -0.16
CA ALA A 98 4.68 -12.80 -1.23
C ALA A 98 3.51 -13.63 -0.68
N THR A 99 3.78 -14.46 0.32
CA THR A 99 2.75 -15.24 1.03
C THR A 99 1.77 -14.33 1.77
N ALA A 100 2.27 -13.30 2.46
CA ALA A 100 1.40 -12.32 3.12
C ALA A 100 0.46 -11.65 2.12
N TYR A 101 0.99 -11.20 0.97
CA TYR A 101 0.15 -10.60 -0.06
C TYR A 101 -0.83 -11.58 -0.70
N ALA A 102 -0.41 -12.82 -0.99
CA ALA A 102 -1.29 -13.85 -1.51
C ALA A 102 -2.50 -14.10 -0.58
N ARG A 103 -2.26 -14.13 0.73
CA ARG A 103 -3.29 -14.31 1.74
C ARG A 103 -4.19 -13.07 1.88
N ALA A 104 -3.59 -11.88 1.91
CA ALA A 104 -4.35 -10.63 2.01
C ALA A 104 -5.32 -10.46 0.83
N ARG A 105 -4.81 -10.63 -0.40
CA ARG A 105 -5.63 -10.54 -1.60
C ARG A 105 -6.59 -11.70 -1.75
N GLY A 106 -6.16 -12.92 -1.38
CA GLY A 106 -6.96 -14.14 -1.46
C GLY A 106 -8.18 -14.13 -0.56
N ALA A 107 -8.17 -13.35 0.52
CA ALA A 107 -9.29 -13.22 1.44
C ALA A 107 -10.57 -12.72 0.74
N ASP A 108 -10.44 -11.74 -0.14
CA ASP A 108 -11.51 -11.26 -1.02
C ASP A 108 -10.95 -10.74 -2.34
N ARG A 109 -10.83 -11.64 -3.33
CA ARG A 109 -10.28 -11.31 -4.64
C ARG A 109 -11.15 -10.34 -5.44
N MET A 110 -12.46 -10.34 -5.22
CA MET A 110 -13.37 -9.44 -5.94
C MET A 110 -13.20 -8.00 -5.44
N SER A 111 -13.22 -7.81 -4.13
CA SER A 111 -12.98 -6.48 -3.53
C SER A 111 -11.55 -5.98 -3.75
N SER A 112 -10.59 -6.89 -3.95
CA SER A 112 -9.20 -6.56 -4.26
C SER A 112 -8.94 -6.22 -5.74
N TYR A 113 -9.93 -6.25 -6.61
CA TYR A 113 -9.76 -5.89 -8.01
C TYR A 113 -9.47 -4.39 -8.16
N GLY A 114 -8.27 -4.05 -8.63
CA GLY A 114 -7.80 -2.67 -8.71
C GLY A 114 -7.44 -2.08 -7.34
N ASP A 115 -6.87 -2.90 -6.45
CA ASP A 115 -6.43 -2.51 -5.11
C ASP A 115 -5.21 -1.57 -5.13
N PHE A 116 -4.95 -0.97 -3.97
CA PHE A 116 -3.67 -0.42 -3.60
C PHE A 116 -3.05 -1.33 -2.53
N VAL A 117 -1.82 -1.76 -2.76
CA VAL A 117 -1.15 -2.76 -1.92
C VAL A 117 -0.17 -2.10 -0.97
N ALA A 118 -0.17 -2.50 0.29
CA ALA A 118 0.90 -2.17 1.23
C ALA A 118 1.68 -3.41 1.62
N LEU A 119 3.00 -3.25 1.72
CA LEU A 119 3.95 -4.28 2.13
C LEU A 119 4.79 -3.75 3.29
N SER A 120 4.88 -4.51 4.37
CA SER A 120 5.63 -4.10 5.57
C SER A 120 7.14 -4.15 5.42
N ASP A 121 7.63 -4.83 4.39
CA ASP A 121 9.05 -5.10 4.12
C ASP A 121 9.45 -4.69 2.71
N ILE A 122 10.75 -4.73 2.43
CA ILE A 122 11.28 -4.48 1.10
C ILE A 122 10.63 -5.47 0.12
N CYS A 123 9.99 -4.93 -0.91
CA CYS A 123 9.38 -5.73 -1.96
C CYS A 123 10.45 -6.50 -2.73
N ASP A 124 10.40 -7.81 -2.62
CA ASP A 124 11.28 -8.73 -3.35
C ASP A 124 10.74 -9.06 -4.75
N LYS A 125 11.58 -9.74 -5.54
CA LYS A 125 11.26 -10.16 -6.90
C LYS A 125 9.99 -11.02 -6.98
N GLU A 126 9.84 -11.95 -6.04
CA GLU A 126 8.71 -12.91 -6.00
C GLU A 126 7.39 -12.18 -5.71
N THR A 127 7.42 -11.26 -4.76
CA THR A 127 6.26 -10.39 -4.47
C THR A 127 5.91 -9.50 -5.66
N ALA A 128 6.92 -8.92 -6.31
CA ALA A 128 6.72 -8.10 -7.51
C ALA A 128 6.16 -8.92 -8.70
N ALA A 129 6.64 -10.15 -8.90
CA ALA A 129 6.12 -11.05 -9.93
C ALA A 129 4.65 -11.40 -9.70
N MET A 130 4.27 -11.63 -8.46
CA MET A 130 2.87 -11.85 -8.10
C MET A 130 2.03 -10.58 -8.34
N LEU A 131 2.49 -9.41 -7.88
CA LEU A 131 1.84 -8.12 -8.12
C LEU A 131 1.65 -7.85 -9.62
N ALA A 132 2.62 -8.21 -10.45
CA ALA A 132 2.56 -7.99 -11.89
C ALA A 132 1.40 -8.75 -12.57
N ARG A 133 1.00 -9.90 -12.04
CA ARG A 133 -0.10 -10.74 -12.56
C ARG A 133 -1.48 -10.20 -12.20
N GLU A 134 -1.59 -9.44 -11.12
CA GLU A 134 -2.86 -8.99 -10.57
C GLU A 134 -3.27 -7.62 -11.10
N VAL A 135 -4.58 -7.34 -11.15
CA VAL A 135 -5.08 -5.99 -11.42
C VAL A 135 -4.99 -5.18 -10.13
N SER A 136 -4.07 -4.22 -10.11
CA SER A 136 -3.75 -3.37 -8.97
C SER A 136 -3.44 -1.96 -9.46
N ASP A 137 -3.70 -0.95 -8.65
CA ASP A 137 -3.49 0.47 -8.98
C ASP A 137 -2.14 0.99 -8.51
N GLY A 138 -1.58 0.39 -7.46
CA GLY A 138 -0.29 0.78 -6.93
C GLY A 138 0.17 -0.04 -5.75
N VAL A 139 1.38 0.24 -5.30
CA VAL A 139 2.01 -0.41 -4.15
C VAL A 139 2.80 0.61 -3.32
N ILE A 140 2.76 0.46 -2.01
CA ILE A 140 3.60 1.18 -1.05
C ILE A 140 4.41 0.18 -0.22
N ALA A 141 5.71 0.44 -0.08
CA ALA A 141 6.65 -0.38 0.69
C ALA A 141 7.80 0.46 1.23
N PRO A 142 8.56 0.00 2.25
CA PRO A 142 9.75 0.69 2.73
C PRO A 142 10.92 0.70 1.72
N GLY A 143 10.87 -0.18 0.73
CA GLY A 143 11.84 -0.27 -0.34
C GLY A 143 11.48 -1.35 -1.35
N TYR A 144 12.33 -1.49 -2.36
CA TYR A 144 12.16 -2.46 -3.44
C TYR A 144 13.54 -2.98 -3.84
N THR A 145 13.66 -4.27 -4.16
CA THR A 145 14.87 -4.75 -4.82
C THR A 145 14.93 -4.21 -6.25
N GLU A 146 16.10 -4.22 -6.86
CA GLU A 146 16.27 -3.73 -8.23
C GLU A 146 15.40 -4.51 -9.22
N GLU A 147 15.39 -5.84 -9.10
CA GLU A 147 14.56 -6.72 -9.92
C GLU A 147 13.05 -6.47 -9.71
N ALA A 148 12.64 -6.20 -8.46
CA ALA A 148 11.25 -5.87 -8.17
C ALA A 148 10.82 -4.57 -8.87
N LEU A 149 11.68 -3.54 -8.83
CA LEU A 149 11.42 -2.28 -9.51
C LEU A 149 11.33 -2.44 -11.03
N GLU A 150 12.22 -3.23 -11.63
CA GLU A 150 12.18 -3.52 -13.07
C GLU A 150 10.85 -4.16 -13.47
N ILE A 151 10.40 -5.18 -12.72
CA ILE A 151 9.12 -5.85 -12.97
C ILE A 151 7.96 -4.86 -12.83
N LEU A 152 7.88 -4.13 -11.72
CA LEU A 152 6.76 -3.26 -11.41
C LEU A 152 6.67 -2.05 -12.34
N LYS A 153 7.80 -1.50 -12.80
CA LYS A 153 7.84 -0.36 -13.74
C LYS A 153 7.25 -0.71 -15.11
N THR A 154 7.25 -1.98 -15.52
CA THR A 154 6.61 -2.40 -16.79
C THR A 154 5.09 -2.51 -16.69
N LYS A 155 4.56 -2.67 -15.48
CA LYS A 155 3.13 -2.86 -15.22
C LYS A 155 2.31 -1.64 -15.68
N ARG A 156 1.07 -1.89 -16.15
CA ARG A 156 0.16 -0.85 -16.67
C ARG A 156 0.81 0.05 -17.74
N LYS A 157 1.61 -0.54 -18.61
CA LYS A 157 2.34 0.19 -19.67
C LYS A 157 3.25 1.29 -19.10
N GLY A 158 3.89 1.03 -17.96
CA GLY A 158 4.81 1.95 -17.32
C GLY A 158 4.16 2.99 -16.39
N THR A 159 2.86 2.91 -16.13
CA THR A 159 2.13 3.89 -15.31
C THR A 159 1.73 3.39 -13.93
N TYR A 160 2.20 2.21 -13.52
CA TYR A 160 1.89 1.64 -12.21
C TYR A 160 2.44 2.52 -11.09
N ASN A 161 1.64 2.79 -10.06
CA ASN A 161 2.06 3.64 -8.96
C ASN A 161 2.96 2.86 -8.00
N ILE A 162 4.19 3.33 -7.82
CA ILE A 162 5.17 2.74 -6.89
C ILE A 162 5.59 3.82 -5.91
N ILE A 163 5.28 3.63 -4.64
CA ILE A 163 5.58 4.57 -3.56
C ILE A 163 6.54 3.90 -2.58
N LYS A 164 7.65 4.59 -2.30
CA LYS A 164 8.54 4.24 -1.19
C LYS A 164 8.18 5.09 0.01
N ILE A 165 8.13 4.49 1.20
CA ILE A 165 7.88 5.19 2.47
C ILE A 165 9.05 4.98 3.42
N ASP A 166 9.36 6.00 4.21
CA ASP A 166 10.31 5.89 5.31
C ASP A 166 9.67 5.08 6.46
N PRO A 167 10.16 3.86 6.75
CA PRO A 167 9.58 3.04 7.80
C PRO A 167 9.80 3.60 9.21
N SER A 168 10.76 4.52 9.38
CA SER A 168 11.04 5.17 10.66
C SER A 168 10.11 6.35 10.95
N TYR A 169 9.32 6.79 9.96
CA TYR A 169 8.39 7.88 10.15
C TYR A 169 7.33 7.53 11.19
N ILE A 170 7.18 8.43 12.15
CA ILE A 170 6.16 8.36 13.20
C ILE A 170 5.28 9.61 13.04
N PRO A 171 3.97 9.43 12.74
CA PRO A 171 3.04 10.54 12.66
C PRO A 171 2.84 11.20 14.03
N GLU A 172 2.33 12.43 14.02
CA GLU A 172 1.88 13.07 15.26
C GLU A 172 0.73 12.26 15.88
N ILE A 173 0.64 12.29 17.22
CA ILE A 173 -0.42 11.60 17.98
C ILE A 173 -1.79 12.17 17.65
N GLN A 174 -1.85 13.45 17.28
CA GLN A 174 -3.09 14.13 16.94
C GLN A 174 -3.24 14.29 15.44
N GLU A 175 -4.37 13.83 14.93
CA GLU A 175 -4.79 14.00 13.55
C GLU A 175 -5.92 15.01 13.46
N THR A 176 -5.90 15.87 12.46
CA THR A 176 -7.01 16.80 12.16
C THR A 176 -7.65 16.42 10.84
N LYS A 177 -8.98 16.40 10.80
CA LYS A 177 -9.75 16.15 9.59
C LYS A 177 -10.81 17.23 9.42
N ASP A 178 -10.74 17.95 8.30
CA ASP A 178 -11.70 18.98 7.98
C ASP A 178 -12.86 18.40 7.17
N VAL A 179 -14.09 18.60 7.67
CA VAL A 179 -15.31 18.18 7.00
C VAL A 179 -16.28 19.35 6.99
N PHE A 180 -16.66 19.79 5.81
CA PHE A 180 -17.59 20.93 5.63
C PHE A 180 -17.16 22.20 6.38
N GLY A 181 -15.83 22.48 6.44
CA GLY A 181 -15.27 23.64 7.15
C GLY A 181 -15.21 23.49 8.67
N ILE A 182 -15.53 22.31 9.21
CA ILE A 182 -15.40 21.98 10.64
C ILE A 182 -14.20 21.05 10.81
N THR A 183 -13.29 21.40 11.70
CA THR A 183 -12.10 20.61 12.01
C THR A 183 -12.41 19.64 13.14
N CYS A 184 -12.26 18.34 12.85
CA CYS A 184 -12.29 17.28 13.85
C CYS A 184 -10.86 17.01 14.33
N LEU A 185 -10.64 16.97 15.62
CA LEU A 185 -9.39 16.58 16.26
C LEU A 185 -9.52 15.12 16.72
N LEU A 186 -8.62 14.28 16.23
CA LEU A 186 -8.60 12.86 16.52
C LEU A 186 -7.23 12.48 17.10
N TYR A 187 -7.19 11.46 17.92
CA TYR A 187 -5.95 10.83 18.33
C TYR A 187 -5.67 9.65 17.38
N THR A 188 -4.52 9.65 16.74
CA THR A 188 -4.02 8.49 16.02
C THR A 188 -3.53 7.49 17.06
N SER A 189 -4.43 6.76 17.67
CA SER A 189 -4.05 5.70 18.58
C SER A 189 -4.40 4.37 17.96
N PRO A 190 -3.46 3.41 17.95
CA PRO A 190 -3.88 2.03 17.83
C PRO A 190 -4.90 1.76 18.93
N SER A 191 -5.93 1.02 18.62
CA SER A 191 -6.92 0.57 19.59
C SER A 191 -6.19 -0.06 20.78
N PRO A 192 -6.57 0.26 22.03
CA PRO A 192 -5.96 -0.35 23.19
C PRO A 192 -6.15 -1.86 23.20
#